data_92d6b802122894d8467691a49a25eeb4
#
_entry.id   92d6b802122894d8467691a49a25eeb4
#
_cell.length_a   1.000
_cell.length_b   1.000
_cell.length_c   1.000
_cell.angle_alpha   90.00
_cell.angle_beta   90.00
_cell.angle_gamma   90.00
#
_symmetry.space_group_name_H-M   'P 1'
#
loop_
_entity.id
_entity.type
_entity.pdbx_description
1 polymer ?
#
loop_
_entity_poly.entity_id
_entity_poly.type
_entity_poly.pdbx_seq_one_letter_code
_entity_poly.pdbx_strand_id
1 'polypeptide(L)'
;METYTLIVLLLAATIRVATPLLLAAIAGMFSERAGVIDLGLEGKMLGAAFAAAAVSASTGSVWFGLGAGIATAVFLAVLIGFACITHRGNQVVAGMAVTIMVAGLGPTLGLAWFGLGGQTPQLDGAGQRFTGIVLPWAREARETPVPGLLYAELLSGQNLLVYFAAALVPGAAWVLYRTRFGLRLRAVGENPHAVDTAGISVNGLRYRAVIISGVLCGVAGTYLSTAASAGFVRDMTAGKGYLALAALIFGKWKPWPTLGACLLFAFTDALATRLQGVALPVVGVVPVQFILALPYVLTVLLLAGFVGRAEAPRAIGSPYSKEK
;
A
#
# COMPACT_ATOMS: atom_id res chain seq x y z
N MET A 1 26.50 4.37 -21.84
CA MET A 1 25.31 5.25 -21.78
C MET A 1 24.04 4.42 -21.65
N GLU A 2 23.78 3.45 -22.51
CA GLU A 2 22.53 2.63 -22.48
C GLU A 2 22.32 1.89 -21.15
N THR A 3 23.33 1.21 -20.63
CA THR A 3 23.26 0.48 -19.37
C THR A 3 22.90 1.40 -18.18
N TYR A 4 23.48 2.59 -18.13
CA TYR A 4 23.20 3.57 -17.09
C TYR A 4 21.73 4.05 -17.18
N THR A 5 21.25 4.38 -18.37
CA THR A 5 19.85 4.78 -18.59
C THR A 5 18.88 3.69 -18.18
N LEU A 6 19.19 2.43 -18.49
CA LEU A 6 18.39 1.28 -18.08
C LEU A 6 18.31 1.14 -16.54
N ILE A 7 19.42 1.34 -15.84
CA ILE A 7 19.45 1.29 -14.38
C ILE A 7 18.60 2.42 -13.78
N VAL A 8 18.72 3.64 -14.29
CA VAL A 8 17.93 4.79 -13.80
C VAL A 8 16.44 4.58 -14.03
N LEU A 9 16.04 4.10 -15.20
CA LEU A 9 14.66 3.78 -15.51
C LEU A 9 14.11 2.61 -14.65
N LEU A 10 14.96 1.63 -14.30
CA LEU A 10 14.59 0.55 -13.40
C LEU A 10 14.35 1.09 -11.98
N LEU A 11 15.21 1.97 -11.49
CA LEU A 11 15.04 2.62 -10.19
C LEU A 11 13.79 3.50 -10.15
N ALA A 12 13.52 4.26 -11.21
CA ALA A 12 12.28 5.05 -11.32
C ALA A 12 11.03 4.16 -11.32
N ALA A 13 11.05 3.03 -12.04
CA ALA A 13 9.98 2.04 -12.00
C ALA A 13 9.82 1.44 -10.59
N THR A 14 10.92 1.13 -9.91
CA THR A 14 10.93 0.64 -8.52
C THR A 14 10.19 1.60 -7.58
N ILE A 15 10.44 2.91 -7.65
CA ILE A 15 9.76 3.91 -6.81
C ILE A 15 8.26 3.90 -7.07
N ARG A 16 7.83 3.83 -8.33
CA ARG A 16 6.40 3.79 -8.71
C ARG A 16 5.70 2.53 -8.19
N VAL A 17 6.34 1.38 -8.33
CA VAL A 17 5.82 0.08 -7.84
C VAL A 17 5.84 0.02 -6.30
N ALA A 18 6.85 0.62 -5.66
CA ALA A 18 6.95 0.68 -4.20
C ALA A 18 5.85 1.55 -3.55
N THR A 19 5.34 2.56 -4.26
CA THR A 19 4.41 3.54 -3.69
C THR A 19 3.15 2.93 -3.07
N PRO A 20 2.34 2.12 -3.77
CA PRO A 20 1.14 1.52 -3.17
C PRO A 20 1.50 0.51 -2.08
N LEU A 21 2.61 -0.22 -2.24
CA LEU A 21 3.11 -1.16 -1.25
C LEU A 21 3.50 -0.47 0.05
N LEU A 22 4.22 0.64 -0.04
CA LEU A 22 4.65 1.45 1.10
C LEU A 22 3.48 2.08 1.84
N LEU A 23 2.51 2.64 1.11
CA LEU A 23 1.29 3.21 1.69
C LEU A 23 0.51 2.14 2.47
N ALA A 24 0.33 0.95 1.89
CA ALA A 24 -0.34 -0.17 2.54
C ALA A 24 0.45 -0.73 3.74
N ALA A 25 1.79 -0.81 3.64
CA ALA A 25 2.62 -1.29 4.74
C ALA A 25 2.59 -0.33 5.94
N ILE A 26 2.62 0.98 5.70
CA ILE A 26 2.46 1.97 6.78
C ILE A 26 1.03 1.95 7.32
N ALA A 27 0.01 1.74 6.49
CA ALA A 27 -1.37 1.54 6.92
C ALA A 27 -1.49 0.37 7.92
N GLY A 28 -0.96 -0.80 7.54
CA GLY A 28 -0.89 -1.97 8.41
C GLY A 28 -0.08 -1.71 9.68
N MET A 29 1.00 -0.93 9.60
CA MET A 29 1.81 -0.55 10.76
C MET A 29 1.01 0.17 11.84
N PHE A 30 0.17 1.13 11.49
CA PHE A 30 -0.68 1.82 12.47
C PHE A 30 -1.68 0.87 13.11
N SER A 31 -2.34 0.01 12.32
CA SER A 31 -3.31 -0.96 12.81
C SER A 31 -2.65 -2.00 13.74
N GLU A 32 -1.55 -2.63 13.30
CA GLU A 32 -0.90 -3.70 14.04
C GLU A 32 -0.16 -3.21 15.29
N ARG A 33 0.40 -1.99 15.25
CA ARG A 33 0.95 -1.33 16.46
C ARG A 33 -0.12 -1.02 17.52
N ALA A 34 -1.40 -1.00 17.16
CA ALA A 34 -2.52 -0.92 18.10
C ALA A 34 -3.04 -2.31 18.54
N GLY A 35 -2.42 -3.39 18.07
CA GLY A 35 -2.83 -4.76 18.37
C GLY A 35 -3.93 -5.31 17.48
N VAL A 36 -4.25 -4.66 16.36
CA VAL A 36 -5.27 -5.11 15.39
C VAL A 36 -4.59 -5.58 14.11
N ILE A 37 -4.64 -6.92 13.85
CA ILE A 37 -4.15 -7.51 12.61
C ILE A 37 -5.00 -7.00 11.44
N ASP A 38 -4.35 -6.58 10.37
CA ASP A 38 -5.03 -5.94 9.24
C ASP A 38 -4.86 -6.72 7.92
N LEU A 39 -5.40 -7.94 7.87
CA LEU A 39 -5.45 -8.73 6.62
C LEU A 39 -6.41 -8.15 5.57
N GLY A 40 -7.22 -7.16 5.95
CA GLY A 40 -8.11 -6.45 5.04
C GLY A 40 -7.42 -5.37 4.19
N LEU A 41 -6.10 -5.19 4.27
CA LEU A 41 -5.37 -4.19 3.45
C LEU A 41 -5.64 -4.38 1.96
N GLU A 42 -5.60 -5.63 1.47
CA GLU A 42 -5.87 -5.97 0.07
C GLU A 42 -7.27 -5.55 -0.36
N GLY A 43 -8.30 -5.91 0.41
CA GLY A 43 -9.69 -5.56 0.14
C GLY A 43 -9.95 -4.06 0.21
N LYS A 44 -9.35 -3.36 1.18
CA LYS A 44 -9.46 -1.89 1.30
C LYS A 44 -8.83 -1.19 0.10
N MET A 45 -7.64 -1.63 -0.34
CA MET A 45 -7.00 -1.09 -1.53
C MET A 45 -7.82 -1.36 -2.79
N LEU A 46 -8.32 -2.58 -2.96
CA LEU A 46 -9.10 -2.96 -4.13
C LEU A 46 -10.41 -2.19 -4.22
N GLY A 47 -11.15 -2.06 -3.09
CA GLY A 47 -12.38 -1.27 -3.01
C GLY A 47 -12.16 0.21 -3.27
N ALA A 48 -11.07 0.77 -2.73
CA ALA A 48 -10.66 2.14 -3.00
C ALA A 48 -10.30 2.38 -4.46
N ALA A 49 -9.60 1.43 -5.09
CA ALA A 49 -9.23 1.52 -6.50
C ALA A 49 -10.47 1.53 -7.41
N PHE A 50 -11.45 0.67 -7.13
CA PHE A 50 -12.72 0.66 -7.86
C PHE A 50 -13.49 1.98 -7.68
N ALA A 51 -13.71 2.41 -6.43
CA ALA A 51 -14.46 3.62 -6.14
C ALA A 51 -13.79 4.88 -6.72
N ALA A 52 -12.46 4.97 -6.62
CA ALA A 52 -11.71 6.08 -7.18
C ALA A 52 -11.82 6.15 -8.70
N ALA A 53 -11.67 5.03 -9.40
CA ALA A 53 -11.81 5.00 -10.86
C ALA A 53 -13.25 5.30 -11.30
N ALA A 54 -14.24 4.67 -10.65
CA ALA A 54 -15.65 4.88 -10.98
C ALA A 54 -16.08 6.34 -10.81
N VAL A 55 -15.71 6.98 -9.71
CA VAL A 55 -16.05 8.38 -9.45
C VAL A 55 -15.23 9.32 -10.31
N SER A 56 -13.94 9.05 -10.57
CA SER A 56 -13.14 9.86 -11.50
C SER A 56 -13.71 9.82 -12.93
N ALA A 57 -14.15 8.65 -13.39
CA ALA A 57 -14.76 8.50 -14.70
C ALA A 57 -16.09 9.25 -14.81
N SER A 58 -16.95 9.20 -13.79
CA SER A 58 -18.28 9.82 -13.80
C SER A 58 -18.25 11.33 -13.56
N THR A 59 -17.34 11.83 -12.74
CA THR A 59 -17.24 13.25 -12.37
C THR A 59 -16.25 14.05 -13.20
N GLY A 60 -15.36 13.39 -13.93
CA GLY A 60 -14.26 14.04 -14.65
C GLY A 60 -13.13 14.55 -13.76
N SER A 61 -13.12 14.26 -12.45
CA SER A 61 -12.14 14.78 -11.50
C SER A 61 -11.51 13.69 -10.64
N VAL A 62 -10.19 13.60 -10.68
CA VAL A 62 -9.40 12.67 -9.87
C VAL A 62 -9.49 12.99 -8.36
N TRP A 63 -9.75 14.25 -8.00
CA TRP A 63 -9.86 14.64 -6.59
C TRP A 63 -11.12 14.08 -5.93
N PHE A 64 -12.25 14.10 -6.65
CA PHE A 64 -13.47 13.41 -6.20
C PHE A 64 -13.25 11.90 -6.15
N GLY A 65 -12.50 11.34 -7.13
CA GLY A 65 -12.07 9.95 -7.10
C GLY A 65 -11.24 9.61 -5.87
N LEU A 66 -10.25 10.43 -5.53
CA LEU A 66 -9.46 10.26 -4.30
C LEU A 66 -10.33 10.27 -3.04
N GLY A 67 -11.24 11.24 -2.95
CA GLY A 67 -12.21 11.32 -1.84
C GLY A 67 -13.06 10.06 -1.72
N ALA A 68 -13.60 9.56 -2.83
CA ALA A 68 -14.40 8.34 -2.87
C ALA A 68 -13.58 7.09 -2.51
N GLY A 69 -12.35 6.98 -3.01
CA GLY A 69 -11.43 5.89 -2.65
C GLY A 69 -11.12 5.87 -1.16
N ILE A 70 -10.79 7.02 -0.57
CA ILE A 70 -10.55 7.15 0.87
C ILE A 70 -11.81 6.81 1.66
N ALA A 71 -12.96 7.35 1.28
CA ALA A 71 -14.23 7.09 1.98
C ALA A 71 -14.59 5.59 1.98
N THR A 72 -14.43 4.93 0.83
CA THR A 72 -14.66 3.47 0.69
C THR A 72 -13.69 2.66 1.55
N ALA A 73 -12.40 2.97 1.53
CA ALA A 73 -11.43 2.25 2.35
C ALA A 73 -11.63 2.47 3.85
N VAL A 74 -12.00 3.68 4.27
CA VAL A 74 -12.35 3.99 5.66
C VAL A 74 -13.62 3.26 6.08
N PHE A 75 -14.64 3.20 5.23
CA PHE A 75 -15.86 2.42 5.50
C PHE A 75 -15.53 0.95 5.73
N LEU A 76 -14.74 0.33 4.85
CA LEU A 76 -14.30 -1.07 4.99
C LEU A 76 -13.44 -1.27 6.24
N ALA A 77 -12.57 -0.30 6.56
CA ALA A 77 -11.76 -0.33 7.77
C ALA A 77 -12.62 -0.28 9.04
N VAL A 78 -13.63 0.59 9.08
CA VAL A 78 -14.59 0.69 10.20
C VAL A 78 -15.41 -0.59 10.31
N LEU A 79 -15.82 -1.21 9.20
CA LEU A 79 -16.53 -2.50 9.18
C LEU A 79 -15.67 -3.61 9.82
N ILE A 80 -14.39 -3.71 9.45
CA ILE A 80 -13.43 -4.63 10.10
C ILE A 80 -13.28 -4.28 11.58
N GLY A 81 -13.12 -3.00 11.92
CA GLY A 81 -13.03 -2.54 13.31
C GLY A 81 -14.27 -2.88 14.12
N PHE A 82 -15.46 -2.74 13.56
CA PHE A 82 -16.72 -3.12 14.20
C PHE A 82 -16.76 -4.62 14.51
N ALA A 83 -16.39 -5.47 13.54
CA ALA A 83 -16.33 -6.90 13.74
C ALA A 83 -15.28 -7.32 14.79
N CYS A 84 -14.08 -6.70 14.76
CA CYS A 84 -12.94 -7.16 15.55
C CYS A 84 -12.79 -6.45 16.89
N ILE A 85 -13.11 -5.15 16.97
CA ILE A 85 -12.93 -4.35 18.19
C ILE A 85 -14.21 -4.38 19.02
N THR A 86 -15.37 -4.11 18.41
CA THR A 86 -16.65 -4.07 19.14
C THR A 86 -17.15 -5.47 19.45
N HIS A 87 -17.26 -6.35 18.43
CA HIS A 87 -17.76 -7.71 18.58
C HIS A 87 -16.69 -8.75 18.94
N ARG A 88 -15.43 -8.33 19.04
CA ARG A 88 -14.29 -9.21 19.43
C ARG A 88 -14.15 -10.44 18.51
N GLY A 89 -14.59 -10.32 17.26
CA GLY A 89 -14.47 -11.36 16.25
C GLY A 89 -13.01 -11.63 15.85
N ASN A 90 -12.79 -12.75 15.17
CA ASN A 90 -11.48 -13.10 14.66
C ASN A 90 -11.03 -12.11 13.58
N GLN A 91 -9.92 -11.44 13.80
CA GLN A 91 -9.40 -10.36 12.97
C GLN A 91 -8.95 -10.85 11.59
N VAL A 92 -8.40 -12.07 11.54
CA VAL A 92 -7.95 -12.72 10.29
C VAL A 92 -9.17 -13.01 9.40
N VAL A 93 -10.19 -13.63 9.99
CA VAL A 93 -11.41 -14.00 9.27
C VAL A 93 -12.17 -12.75 8.78
N ALA A 94 -12.28 -11.72 9.61
CA ALA A 94 -12.96 -10.48 9.22
C ALA A 94 -12.22 -9.75 8.07
N GLY A 95 -10.89 -9.67 8.12
CA GLY A 95 -10.09 -9.09 7.05
C GLY A 95 -10.20 -9.84 5.73
N MET A 96 -10.12 -11.18 5.77
CA MET A 96 -10.29 -12.04 4.60
C MET A 96 -11.71 -11.96 4.03
N ALA A 97 -12.74 -11.96 4.88
CA ALA A 97 -14.14 -11.83 4.44
C ALA A 97 -14.38 -10.51 3.69
N VAL A 98 -13.87 -9.40 4.20
CA VAL A 98 -13.96 -8.10 3.51
C VAL A 98 -13.22 -8.13 2.18
N THR A 99 -12.05 -8.76 2.12
CA THR A 99 -11.28 -8.86 0.87
C THR A 99 -12.04 -9.67 -0.19
N ILE A 100 -12.60 -10.82 0.18
CA ILE A 100 -13.41 -11.66 -0.74
C ILE A 100 -14.67 -10.92 -1.17
N MET A 101 -15.36 -10.25 -0.24
CA MET A 101 -16.54 -9.45 -0.55
C MET A 101 -16.22 -8.37 -1.60
N VAL A 102 -15.15 -7.62 -1.42
CA VAL A 102 -14.77 -6.54 -2.35
C VAL A 102 -14.31 -7.09 -3.69
N ALA A 103 -13.58 -8.21 -3.71
CA ALA A 103 -13.15 -8.87 -4.95
C ALA A 103 -14.36 -9.34 -5.79
N GLY A 104 -15.46 -9.72 -5.15
CA GLY A 104 -16.72 -10.03 -5.85
C GLY A 104 -17.53 -8.79 -6.24
N LEU A 105 -17.60 -7.78 -5.36
CA LEU A 105 -18.39 -6.57 -5.60
C LEU A 105 -17.83 -5.71 -6.73
N GLY A 106 -16.52 -5.55 -6.83
CA GLY A 106 -15.89 -4.70 -7.86
C GLY A 106 -16.34 -5.06 -9.29
N PRO A 107 -16.14 -6.31 -9.75
CA PRO A 107 -16.59 -6.76 -11.06
C PRO A 107 -18.11 -6.66 -11.25
N THR A 108 -18.89 -6.98 -10.21
CA THR A 108 -20.36 -6.94 -10.27
C THR A 108 -20.88 -5.51 -10.46
N LEU A 109 -20.34 -4.56 -9.68
CA LEU A 109 -20.70 -3.15 -9.80
C LEU A 109 -20.20 -2.55 -11.12
N GLY A 110 -19.00 -2.94 -11.58
CA GLY A 110 -18.48 -2.54 -12.87
C GLY A 110 -19.38 -2.95 -14.04
N LEU A 111 -19.91 -4.17 -13.97
CA LEU A 111 -20.89 -4.64 -14.95
C LEU A 111 -22.23 -3.88 -14.84
N ALA A 112 -22.74 -3.70 -13.61
CA ALA A 112 -24.03 -3.07 -13.38
C ALA A 112 -24.05 -1.57 -13.74
N TRP A 113 -22.98 -0.83 -13.50
CA TRP A 113 -22.93 0.62 -13.71
C TRP A 113 -22.40 1.02 -15.08
N PHE A 114 -21.46 0.26 -15.63
CA PHE A 114 -20.74 0.63 -16.86
C PHE A 114 -20.93 -0.39 -17.98
N GLY A 115 -21.57 -1.51 -17.76
CA GLY A 115 -21.69 -2.60 -18.75
C GLY A 115 -20.37 -3.30 -19.05
N LEU A 116 -19.32 -3.04 -18.24
CA LEU A 116 -17.97 -3.55 -18.41
C LEU A 116 -17.69 -4.63 -17.36
N GLY A 117 -17.46 -5.85 -17.80
CA GLY A 117 -17.22 -6.98 -16.89
C GLY A 117 -15.88 -6.87 -16.17
N GLY A 118 -15.90 -6.38 -14.92
CA GLY A 118 -14.70 -6.30 -14.08
C GLY A 118 -13.77 -5.11 -14.33
N GLN A 119 -14.22 -4.13 -15.09
CA GLN A 119 -13.46 -2.92 -15.41
C GLN A 119 -14.31 -1.67 -15.23
N THR A 120 -13.67 -0.51 -15.08
CA THR A 120 -14.30 0.80 -15.23
C THR A 120 -13.95 1.41 -16.60
N PRO A 121 -14.68 2.43 -17.06
CA PRO A 121 -14.27 3.20 -18.24
C PRO A 121 -12.83 3.70 -18.09
N GLN A 122 -12.13 3.83 -19.21
CA GLN A 122 -10.77 4.38 -19.21
C GLN A 122 -10.80 5.86 -18.82
N LEU A 123 -9.82 6.26 -18.04
CA LEU A 123 -9.67 7.63 -17.55
C LEU A 123 -8.81 8.43 -18.54
N ASP A 124 -9.38 8.80 -19.67
CA ASP A 124 -8.67 9.50 -20.76
C ASP A 124 -8.87 11.01 -20.71
N GLY A 125 -9.81 11.49 -19.91
CA GLY A 125 -10.13 12.91 -19.76
C GLY A 125 -9.08 13.70 -18.99
N ALA A 126 -8.88 14.95 -19.38
CA ALA A 126 -8.04 15.88 -18.62
C ALA A 126 -8.58 16.04 -17.18
N GLY A 127 -7.75 15.81 -16.18
CA GLY A 127 -8.13 15.89 -14.77
C GLY A 127 -8.70 14.62 -14.15
N GLN A 128 -8.90 13.55 -14.91
CA GLN A 128 -9.37 12.25 -14.40
C GLN A 128 -8.26 11.40 -13.80
N ARG A 129 -6.99 11.75 -14.03
CA ARG A 129 -5.80 11.02 -13.56
C ARG A 129 -4.81 11.94 -12.87
N PHE A 130 -4.05 11.36 -11.94
CA PHE A 130 -2.86 12.03 -11.40
C PHE A 130 -1.73 11.95 -12.41
N THR A 131 -1.37 13.08 -12.99
CA THR A 131 -0.23 13.22 -13.90
C THR A 131 1.08 13.44 -13.14
N GLY A 132 2.20 13.17 -13.80
CA GLY A 132 3.51 13.44 -13.23
C GLY A 132 3.78 14.95 -13.13
N ILE A 133 4.37 15.36 -12.01
CA ILE A 133 4.77 16.74 -11.76
C ILE A 133 6.19 16.93 -12.29
N VAL A 134 6.35 17.78 -13.29
CA VAL A 134 7.66 18.14 -13.83
C VAL A 134 8.24 19.26 -12.98
N LEU A 135 9.34 18.97 -12.27
CA LEU A 135 10.05 19.96 -11.45
C LEU A 135 10.85 20.94 -12.33
N PRO A 136 11.12 22.16 -11.85
CA PRO A 136 11.96 23.13 -12.57
C PRO A 136 13.30 22.51 -12.97
N TRP A 137 13.83 22.95 -14.12
CA TRP A 137 15.10 22.46 -14.73
C TRP A 137 15.16 20.96 -15.07
N ALA A 138 14.14 20.17 -14.84
CA ALA A 138 14.16 18.72 -15.13
C ALA A 138 14.31 18.41 -16.62
N ARG A 139 13.82 19.31 -17.51
CA ARG A 139 13.98 19.14 -18.96
C ARG A 139 15.42 19.37 -19.40
N GLU A 140 16.06 20.42 -18.89
CA GLU A 140 17.45 20.75 -19.16
C GLU A 140 18.42 19.73 -18.54
N ALA A 141 18.08 19.22 -17.35
CA ALA A 141 18.84 18.20 -16.66
C ALA A 141 18.92 16.87 -17.43
N ARG A 142 17.94 16.55 -18.28
CA ARG A 142 17.99 15.33 -19.13
C ARG A 142 19.15 15.33 -20.12
N GLU A 143 19.61 16.51 -20.53
CA GLU A 143 20.71 16.66 -21.49
C GLU A 143 22.09 16.54 -20.82
N THR A 144 22.13 16.64 -19.48
CA THR A 144 23.39 16.48 -18.74
C THR A 144 23.67 15.03 -18.40
N PRO A 145 24.88 14.51 -18.69
CA PRO A 145 25.20 13.12 -18.36
C PRO A 145 25.27 12.90 -16.85
N VAL A 146 24.78 11.76 -16.38
CA VAL A 146 24.80 11.18 -15.04
C VAL A 146 23.93 11.88 -13.98
N PRO A 147 24.21 13.09 -13.43
CA PRO A 147 23.37 13.63 -12.35
C PRO A 147 22.00 14.14 -12.83
N GLY A 148 21.93 14.64 -14.06
CA GLY A 148 20.71 15.20 -14.59
C GLY A 148 19.62 14.15 -14.90
N LEU A 149 20.03 13.00 -15.41
CA LEU A 149 19.09 11.90 -15.67
C LEU A 149 18.52 11.34 -14.36
N LEU A 150 19.31 11.22 -13.31
CA LEU A 150 18.83 10.83 -11.97
C LEU A 150 17.80 11.83 -11.44
N TYR A 151 18.08 13.12 -11.53
CA TYR A 151 17.13 14.14 -11.11
C TYR A 151 15.84 14.10 -11.93
N ALA A 152 15.95 14.01 -13.25
CA ALA A 152 14.82 14.05 -14.16
C ALA A 152 13.89 12.82 -14.06
N GLU A 153 14.41 11.62 -13.79
CA GLU A 153 13.63 10.37 -13.77
C GLU A 153 13.28 9.91 -12.35
N LEU A 154 14.14 10.13 -11.34
CA LEU A 154 13.87 9.68 -9.98
C LEU A 154 13.10 10.72 -9.16
N LEU A 155 13.52 12.01 -9.25
CA LEU A 155 12.91 13.06 -8.44
C LEU A 155 11.82 13.82 -9.20
N SER A 156 11.98 14.08 -10.51
CA SER A 156 10.96 14.75 -11.32
C SER A 156 10.08 13.73 -12.05
N GLY A 157 8.97 14.17 -12.60
CA GLY A 157 8.07 13.33 -13.38
C GLY A 157 7.24 12.33 -12.56
N GLN A 158 7.40 12.29 -11.23
CA GLN A 158 6.57 11.48 -10.36
C GLN A 158 5.23 12.18 -10.08
N ASN A 159 4.17 11.41 -9.79
CA ASN A 159 2.89 12.00 -9.42
C ASN A 159 2.88 12.42 -7.93
N LEU A 160 1.90 13.25 -7.57
CA LEU A 160 1.74 13.79 -6.22
C LEU A 160 1.71 12.69 -5.13
N LEU A 161 1.09 11.55 -5.43
CA LEU A 161 0.93 10.46 -4.45
C LEU A 161 2.25 9.74 -4.16
N VAL A 162 3.21 9.75 -5.08
CA VAL A 162 4.58 9.26 -4.86
C VAL A 162 5.31 10.13 -3.84
N TYR A 163 5.24 11.46 -4.01
CA TYR A 163 5.85 12.39 -3.06
C TYR A 163 5.17 12.29 -1.68
N PHE A 164 3.85 12.14 -1.66
CA PHE A 164 3.12 11.90 -0.41
C PHE A 164 3.59 10.62 0.29
N ALA A 165 3.74 9.51 -0.44
CA ALA A 165 4.24 8.25 0.12
C ALA A 165 5.68 8.38 0.68
N ALA A 166 6.55 9.11 -0.02
CA ALA A 166 7.90 9.38 0.46
C ALA A 166 7.89 10.22 1.75
N ALA A 167 7.06 11.27 1.81
CA ALA A 167 6.91 12.13 2.99
C ALA A 167 6.22 11.39 4.16
N LEU A 168 5.41 10.39 3.88
CA LEU A 168 4.70 9.60 4.89
C LEU A 168 5.66 8.80 5.78
N VAL A 169 6.82 8.36 5.29
CA VAL A 169 7.78 7.57 6.07
C VAL A 169 8.33 8.36 7.25
N PRO A 170 8.96 9.54 7.06
CA PRO A 170 9.38 10.38 8.19
C PRO A 170 8.19 10.87 9.01
N GLY A 171 7.03 11.15 8.40
CA GLY A 171 5.81 11.52 9.09
C GLY A 171 5.31 10.42 10.03
N ALA A 172 5.23 9.18 9.56
CA ALA A 172 4.86 8.03 10.39
C ALA A 172 5.89 7.76 11.50
N ALA A 173 7.18 7.92 11.21
CA ALA A 173 8.23 7.81 12.23
C ALA A 173 8.06 8.88 13.31
N TRP A 174 7.79 10.13 12.92
CA TRP A 174 7.56 11.20 13.86
C TRP A 174 6.30 10.96 14.68
N VAL A 175 5.17 10.61 14.06
CA VAL A 175 3.91 10.32 14.75
C VAL A 175 4.09 9.17 15.75
N LEU A 176 4.68 8.04 15.32
CA LEU A 176 4.80 6.85 16.17
C LEU A 176 5.79 7.03 17.33
N TYR A 177 6.89 7.80 17.14
CA TYR A 177 7.97 7.85 18.12
C TYR A 177 8.09 9.17 18.86
N ARG A 178 7.51 10.26 18.35
CA ARG A 178 7.66 11.60 18.95
C ARG A 178 6.35 12.21 19.44
N THR A 179 5.16 11.59 19.18
CA THR A 179 3.89 12.12 19.62
C THR A 179 3.27 11.34 20.79
N ARG A 180 2.41 11.99 21.57
CA ARG A 180 1.62 11.34 22.62
C ARG A 180 0.67 10.28 22.06
N PHE A 181 0.14 10.51 20.85
CA PHE A 181 -0.71 9.55 20.15
C PHE A 181 0.04 8.26 19.82
N GLY A 182 1.22 8.35 19.20
CA GLY A 182 2.04 7.19 18.86
C GLY A 182 2.53 6.41 20.08
N LEU A 183 2.87 7.11 21.19
CA LEU A 183 3.21 6.45 22.44
C LEU A 183 2.04 5.62 22.98
N ARG A 184 0.85 6.20 23.05
CA ARG A 184 -0.37 5.51 23.52
C ARG A 184 -0.74 4.36 22.61
N LEU A 185 -0.62 4.55 21.28
CA LEU A 185 -0.91 3.53 20.28
C LEU A 185 -0.04 2.29 20.49
N ARG A 186 1.28 2.48 20.64
CA ARG A 186 2.22 1.38 20.90
C ARG A 186 1.97 0.73 22.26
N ALA A 187 1.64 1.51 23.28
CA ALA A 187 1.31 0.97 24.60
C ALA A 187 0.07 0.06 24.56
N VAL A 188 -0.97 0.41 23.78
CA VAL A 188 -2.15 -0.45 23.56
C VAL A 188 -1.78 -1.76 22.87
N GLY A 189 -0.85 -1.74 21.93
CA GLY A 189 -0.37 -2.97 21.27
C GLY A 189 0.49 -3.86 22.14
N GLU A 190 1.14 -3.32 23.18
CA GLU A 190 1.95 -4.09 24.13
C GLU A 190 1.12 -4.61 25.31
N ASN A 191 0.36 -3.74 25.97
CA ASN A 191 -0.47 -4.10 27.12
C ASN A 191 -1.73 -3.21 27.19
N PRO A 192 -2.85 -3.65 26.60
CA PRO A 192 -4.10 -2.89 26.60
C PRO A 192 -4.69 -2.69 28.00
N HIS A 193 -4.52 -3.66 28.92
CA HIS A 193 -5.03 -3.56 30.29
C HIS A 193 -4.32 -2.44 31.07
N ALA A 194 -2.99 -2.33 30.96
CA ALA A 194 -2.24 -1.24 31.59
C ALA A 194 -2.64 0.15 31.04
N VAL A 195 -3.03 0.23 29.78
CA VAL A 195 -3.51 1.49 29.18
C VAL A 195 -4.90 1.85 29.70
N ASP A 196 -5.78 0.86 29.88
CA ASP A 196 -7.13 1.08 30.43
C ASP A 196 -7.06 1.54 31.92
N THR A 197 -6.20 0.94 32.73
CA THR A 197 -5.98 1.36 34.13
C THR A 197 -5.44 2.79 34.23
N ALA A 198 -4.73 3.27 33.19
CA ALA A 198 -4.32 4.67 33.10
C ALA A 198 -5.44 5.62 32.61
N GLY A 199 -6.68 5.13 32.48
CA GLY A 199 -7.85 5.92 32.07
C GLY A 199 -7.93 6.25 30.59
N ILE A 200 -7.17 5.54 29.74
CA ILE A 200 -7.12 5.78 28.30
C ILE A 200 -7.98 4.73 27.59
N SER A 201 -8.93 5.17 26.74
CA SER A 201 -9.79 4.27 25.97
C SER A 201 -9.01 3.45 24.94
N VAL A 202 -8.87 2.14 25.20
CA VAL A 202 -8.23 1.16 24.31
C VAL A 202 -8.98 1.06 22.99
N ASN A 203 -10.30 0.86 23.03
CA ASN A 203 -11.11 0.74 21.81
C ASN A 203 -11.05 2.02 20.96
N GLY A 204 -11.09 3.20 21.58
CA GLY A 204 -10.97 4.47 20.86
C GLY A 204 -9.64 4.63 20.14
N LEU A 205 -8.53 4.13 20.71
CA LEU A 205 -7.22 4.15 20.06
C LEU A 205 -7.13 3.13 18.94
N ARG A 206 -7.66 1.91 19.12
CA ARG A 206 -7.73 0.89 18.07
C ARG A 206 -8.55 1.36 16.88
N TYR A 207 -9.73 1.98 17.09
CA TYR A 207 -10.52 2.55 16.01
C TYR A 207 -9.79 3.66 15.25
N ARG A 208 -9.11 4.58 15.96
CA ARG A 208 -8.30 5.61 15.30
C ARG A 208 -7.19 5.01 14.44
N ALA A 209 -6.53 3.96 14.90
CA ALA A 209 -5.51 3.25 14.13
C ALA A 209 -6.07 2.62 12.86
N VAL A 210 -7.21 1.94 12.98
CA VAL A 210 -7.90 1.29 11.85
C VAL A 210 -8.41 2.31 10.84
N ILE A 211 -8.91 3.47 11.28
CA ILE A 211 -9.31 4.57 10.39
C ILE A 211 -8.10 5.14 9.64
N ILE A 212 -6.98 5.39 10.33
CA ILE A 212 -5.73 5.82 9.66
C ILE A 212 -5.29 4.78 8.62
N SER A 213 -5.35 3.49 8.95
CA SER A 213 -5.10 2.42 8.00
C SER A 213 -6.05 2.51 6.79
N GLY A 214 -7.34 2.76 7.00
CA GLY A 214 -8.31 2.97 5.93
C GLY A 214 -7.95 4.14 5.02
N VAL A 215 -7.60 5.30 5.58
CA VAL A 215 -7.18 6.48 4.80
C VAL A 215 -5.98 6.16 3.91
N LEU A 216 -4.94 5.54 4.45
CA LEU A 216 -3.73 5.23 3.72
C LEU A 216 -3.95 4.15 2.64
N CYS A 217 -4.77 3.12 2.93
CA CYS A 217 -5.19 2.14 1.92
C CYS A 217 -6.05 2.80 0.83
N GLY A 218 -6.87 3.79 1.18
CA GLY A 218 -7.65 4.58 0.22
C GLY A 218 -6.77 5.32 -0.77
N VAL A 219 -5.72 5.96 -0.29
CA VAL A 219 -4.71 6.62 -1.14
C VAL A 219 -3.96 5.58 -1.99
N ALA A 220 -3.58 4.43 -1.41
CA ALA A 220 -2.88 3.36 -2.12
C ALA A 220 -3.72 2.78 -3.27
N GLY A 221 -5.00 2.48 -3.02
CA GLY A 221 -5.93 1.99 -4.04
C GLY A 221 -6.19 3.02 -5.14
N THR A 222 -6.41 4.28 -4.76
CA THR A 222 -6.57 5.38 -5.73
C THR A 222 -5.32 5.53 -6.60
N TYR A 223 -4.12 5.42 -6.03
CA TYR A 223 -2.89 5.44 -6.82
C TYR A 223 -2.87 4.36 -7.89
N LEU A 224 -3.29 3.14 -7.56
CA LEU A 224 -3.29 2.03 -8.53
C LEU A 224 -4.19 2.33 -9.72
N SER A 225 -5.41 2.81 -9.51
CA SER A 225 -6.40 2.98 -10.58
C SER A 225 -6.30 4.32 -11.33
N THR A 226 -5.77 5.37 -10.69
CA THR A 226 -5.79 6.73 -11.29
C THR A 226 -4.40 7.28 -11.63
N ALA A 227 -3.33 6.63 -11.16
CA ALA A 227 -1.96 7.06 -11.43
C ALA A 227 -1.14 5.97 -12.12
N ALA A 228 -1.13 4.74 -11.59
CA ALA A 228 -0.40 3.62 -12.18
C ALA A 228 -1.12 3.04 -13.40
N SER A 229 -2.45 3.04 -13.38
CA SER A 229 -3.30 2.57 -14.48
C SER A 229 -4.23 3.70 -14.97
N ALA A 230 -4.93 3.45 -16.07
CA ALA A 230 -5.93 4.35 -16.64
C ALA A 230 -7.36 3.90 -16.30
N GLY A 231 -7.60 3.42 -15.09
CA GLY A 231 -8.88 2.89 -14.64
C GLY A 231 -8.72 1.66 -13.75
N PHE A 232 -9.85 1.11 -13.32
CA PHE A 232 -9.88 -0.12 -12.53
C PHE A 232 -9.95 -1.35 -13.45
N VAL A 233 -9.16 -2.34 -13.11
CA VAL A 233 -9.19 -3.68 -13.70
C VAL A 233 -9.37 -4.70 -12.57
N ARG A 234 -10.07 -5.79 -12.85
CA ARG A 234 -10.27 -6.88 -11.90
C ARG A 234 -8.92 -7.34 -11.31
N ASP A 235 -8.91 -7.54 -10.01
CA ASP A 235 -7.74 -8.02 -9.24
C ASP A 235 -6.46 -7.18 -9.42
N MET A 236 -6.58 -5.87 -9.71
CA MET A 236 -5.43 -5.00 -10.00
C MET A 236 -4.46 -4.83 -8.84
N THR A 237 -4.86 -5.14 -7.62
CA THR A 237 -3.99 -5.15 -6.44
C THR A 237 -3.03 -6.33 -6.45
N ALA A 238 -3.42 -7.46 -7.07
CA ALA A 238 -2.59 -8.65 -7.30
C ALA A 238 -1.80 -9.11 -6.05
N GLY A 239 -2.43 -9.05 -4.86
CA GLY A 239 -1.80 -9.47 -3.61
C GLY A 239 -0.84 -8.45 -3.00
N LYS A 240 -0.77 -7.21 -3.51
CA LYS A 240 0.12 -6.16 -2.99
C LYS A 240 -0.18 -5.82 -1.52
N GLY A 241 -1.42 -5.94 -1.05
CA GLY A 241 -1.77 -5.76 0.35
C GLY A 241 -1.13 -6.83 1.26
N TYR A 242 -1.09 -8.08 0.82
CA TYR A 242 -0.41 -9.16 1.57
C TYR A 242 1.11 -9.02 1.51
N LEU A 243 1.65 -8.60 0.37
CA LEU A 243 3.07 -8.31 0.24
C LEU A 243 3.49 -7.12 1.12
N ALA A 244 2.59 -6.14 1.32
CA ALA A 244 2.79 -5.02 2.24
C ALA A 244 2.87 -5.49 3.70
N LEU A 245 2.04 -6.46 4.12
CA LEU A 245 2.16 -7.09 5.44
C LEU A 245 3.48 -7.83 5.61
N ALA A 246 3.92 -8.57 4.59
CA ALA A 246 5.24 -9.19 4.62
C ALA A 246 6.34 -8.13 4.78
N ALA A 247 6.31 -7.04 4.01
CA ALA A 247 7.26 -5.94 4.12
C ALA A 247 7.24 -5.29 5.52
N LEU A 248 6.07 -5.19 6.15
CA LEU A 248 5.92 -4.69 7.51
C LEU A 248 6.59 -5.60 8.55
N ILE A 249 6.41 -6.91 8.43
CA ILE A 249 7.05 -7.90 9.30
C ILE A 249 8.57 -7.84 9.14
N PHE A 250 9.08 -7.79 7.90
CA PHE A 250 10.51 -7.59 7.62
C PHE A 250 11.05 -6.29 8.20
N GLY A 251 10.26 -5.23 8.11
CA GLY A 251 10.57 -3.93 8.69
C GLY A 251 10.45 -3.88 10.22
N LYS A 252 10.08 -5.01 10.88
CA LYS A 252 9.92 -5.11 12.35
C LYS A 252 9.01 -4.02 12.91
N TRP A 253 7.93 -3.71 12.19
CA TRP A 253 7.00 -2.63 12.52
C TRP A 253 7.67 -1.26 12.73
N LYS A 254 8.76 -0.98 12.00
CA LYS A 254 9.48 0.31 12.02
C LYS A 254 9.43 0.95 10.63
N PRO A 255 9.13 2.27 10.50
CA PRO A 255 8.92 2.92 9.19
C PRO A 255 10.12 2.82 8.23
N TRP A 256 11.32 3.10 8.68
CA TRP A 256 12.52 3.09 7.84
C TRP A 256 12.90 1.69 7.32
N PRO A 257 12.97 0.64 8.16
CA PRO A 257 13.21 -0.70 7.66
C PRO A 257 12.09 -1.21 6.74
N THR A 258 10.83 -0.83 7.02
CA THR A 258 9.68 -1.16 6.15
C THR A 258 9.81 -0.50 4.77
N LEU A 259 10.30 0.74 4.69
CA LEU A 259 10.64 1.37 3.41
C LEU A 259 11.67 0.53 2.65
N GLY A 260 12.74 0.09 3.31
CA GLY A 260 13.75 -0.77 2.69
C GLY A 260 13.18 -2.08 2.14
N ALA A 261 12.30 -2.73 2.91
CA ALA A 261 11.61 -3.95 2.48
C ALA A 261 10.68 -3.70 1.28
N CYS A 262 9.89 -2.62 1.31
CA CYS A 262 9.01 -2.24 0.19
C CYS A 262 9.80 -1.93 -1.09
N LEU A 263 10.92 -1.21 -0.97
CA LEU A 263 11.79 -0.92 -2.12
C LEU A 263 12.41 -2.20 -2.70
N LEU A 264 12.82 -3.13 -1.84
CA LEU A 264 13.38 -4.41 -2.28
C LEU A 264 12.34 -5.24 -3.05
N PHE A 265 11.11 -5.38 -2.53
CA PHE A 265 10.04 -6.09 -3.22
C PHE A 265 9.64 -5.39 -4.52
N ALA A 266 9.54 -4.08 -4.50
CA ALA A 266 9.24 -3.30 -5.70
C ALA A 266 10.35 -3.39 -6.75
N PHE A 267 11.61 -3.45 -6.34
CA PHE A 267 12.74 -3.64 -7.23
C PHE A 267 12.68 -5.01 -7.94
N THR A 268 12.37 -6.08 -7.20
CA THR A 268 12.22 -7.41 -7.79
C THR A 268 11.03 -7.48 -8.75
N ASP A 269 9.91 -6.83 -8.44
CA ASP A 269 8.73 -6.76 -9.31
C ASP A 269 9.02 -5.94 -10.59
N ALA A 270 9.69 -4.78 -10.45
CA ALA A 270 10.12 -3.96 -11.59
C ALA A 270 11.15 -4.68 -12.46
N LEU A 271 12.07 -5.42 -11.87
CA LEU A 271 13.04 -6.25 -12.57
C LEU A 271 12.34 -7.41 -13.31
N ALA A 272 11.41 -8.08 -12.63
CA ALA A 272 10.61 -9.15 -13.20
C ALA A 272 9.87 -8.69 -14.45
N THR A 273 9.21 -7.53 -14.37
CA THR A 273 8.49 -6.95 -15.52
C THR A 273 9.40 -6.64 -16.70
N ARG A 274 10.64 -6.22 -16.45
CA ARG A 274 11.62 -5.92 -17.49
C ARG A 274 12.28 -7.15 -18.11
N LEU A 275 12.42 -8.24 -17.35
CA LEU A 275 12.98 -9.50 -17.83
C LEU A 275 11.99 -10.34 -18.67
N GLN A 276 10.70 -9.97 -18.67
CA GLN A 276 9.70 -10.64 -19.49
C GLN A 276 10.02 -10.48 -20.97
N GLY A 277 10.14 -11.62 -21.67
CA GLY A 277 10.42 -11.65 -23.10
C GLY A 277 11.89 -11.42 -23.50
N VAL A 278 12.80 -11.20 -22.53
CA VAL A 278 14.23 -11.09 -22.81
C VAL A 278 14.86 -12.47 -22.81
N ALA A 279 15.54 -12.82 -23.91
CA ALA A 279 16.34 -14.04 -23.98
C ALA A 279 17.67 -13.83 -23.23
N LEU A 280 17.88 -14.56 -22.15
CA LEU A 280 19.15 -14.56 -21.43
C LEU A 280 20.17 -15.43 -22.17
N PRO A 281 21.45 -15.00 -22.26
CA PRO A 281 22.47 -15.69 -23.05
C PRO A 281 22.71 -17.16 -22.69
N VAL A 282 22.41 -17.56 -21.45
CA VAL A 282 22.71 -18.91 -20.92
C VAL A 282 21.46 -19.78 -20.78
N VAL A 283 20.29 -19.17 -20.51
CA VAL A 283 19.06 -19.88 -20.11
C VAL A 283 17.97 -19.79 -21.19
N GLY A 284 18.16 -18.95 -22.21
CA GLY A 284 17.12 -18.65 -23.20
C GLY A 284 16.00 -17.75 -22.62
N VAL A 285 14.79 -17.88 -23.15
CA VAL A 285 13.64 -17.13 -22.68
C VAL A 285 13.14 -17.77 -21.37
N VAL A 286 13.30 -17.05 -20.25
CA VAL A 286 12.81 -17.51 -18.94
C VAL A 286 11.27 -17.49 -18.93
N PRO A 287 10.60 -18.59 -18.55
CA PRO A 287 9.15 -18.58 -18.42
C PRO A 287 8.68 -17.52 -17.43
N VAL A 288 7.65 -16.76 -17.81
CA VAL A 288 7.12 -15.62 -17.04
C VAL A 288 6.78 -16.02 -15.60
N GLN A 289 6.34 -17.28 -15.38
CA GLN A 289 5.98 -17.80 -14.06
C GLN A 289 7.14 -17.77 -13.06
N PHE A 290 8.35 -18.10 -13.50
CA PHE A 290 9.55 -18.06 -12.64
C PHE A 290 9.92 -16.62 -12.29
N ILE A 291 9.75 -15.70 -13.23
CA ILE A 291 10.04 -14.29 -13.03
C ILE A 291 9.05 -13.68 -12.04
N LEU A 292 7.76 -13.99 -12.16
CA LEU A 292 6.70 -13.54 -11.23
C LEU A 292 6.83 -14.18 -9.84
N ALA A 293 7.43 -15.35 -9.71
CA ALA A 293 7.71 -15.98 -8.42
C ALA A 293 8.88 -15.34 -7.66
N LEU A 294 9.73 -14.57 -8.33
CA LEU A 294 10.98 -14.01 -7.77
C LEU A 294 10.77 -13.17 -6.50
N PRO A 295 9.78 -12.26 -6.38
CA PRO A 295 9.52 -11.54 -5.15
C PRO A 295 9.15 -12.45 -3.98
N TYR A 296 8.40 -13.52 -4.24
CA TYR A 296 7.98 -14.48 -3.21
C TYR A 296 9.13 -15.38 -2.76
N VAL A 297 9.95 -15.86 -3.70
CA VAL A 297 11.18 -16.62 -3.40
C VAL A 297 12.14 -15.77 -2.56
N LEU A 298 12.35 -14.51 -2.96
CA LEU A 298 13.16 -13.57 -2.19
C LEU A 298 12.61 -13.38 -0.78
N THR A 299 11.28 -13.27 -0.63
CA THR A 299 10.60 -13.18 0.66
C THR A 299 10.97 -14.36 1.55
N VAL A 300 10.86 -15.59 1.03
CA VAL A 300 11.19 -16.81 1.79
C VAL A 300 12.67 -16.86 2.17
N LEU A 301 13.57 -16.52 1.25
CA LEU A 301 15.01 -16.49 1.51
C LEU A 301 15.40 -15.47 2.58
N LEU A 302 14.79 -14.29 2.55
CA LEU A 302 15.02 -13.25 3.56
C LEU A 302 14.48 -13.67 4.93
N LEU A 303 13.31 -14.29 4.99
CA LEU A 303 12.74 -14.83 6.23
C LEU A 303 13.63 -15.94 6.82
N ALA A 304 14.20 -16.80 5.98
CA ALA A 304 14.99 -17.93 6.43
C ALA A 304 16.37 -17.55 6.99
N GLY A 305 17.00 -16.46 6.52
CA GLY A 305 18.41 -16.22 6.82
C GLY A 305 18.80 -14.83 7.31
N PHE A 306 18.10 -13.78 6.97
CA PHE A 306 18.59 -12.40 7.14
C PHE A 306 17.80 -11.55 8.15
N VAL A 307 16.58 -11.93 8.46
CA VAL A 307 15.74 -11.18 9.41
C VAL A 307 15.93 -11.79 10.81
N GLY A 308 16.77 -11.16 11.64
CA GLY A 308 16.80 -11.50 13.06
C GLY A 308 15.41 -11.35 13.68
N ARG A 309 15.16 -11.95 14.86
CA ARG A 309 13.84 -12.03 15.51
C ARG A 309 13.04 -10.74 15.37
N ALA A 310 11.93 -10.81 14.65
CA ALA A 310 10.94 -9.75 14.56
C ALA A 310 10.00 -9.88 15.77
N GLU A 311 9.99 -8.88 16.64
CA GLU A 311 9.10 -8.87 17.80
C GLU A 311 7.82 -8.11 17.40
N ALA A 312 6.75 -8.87 17.20
CA ALA A 312 5.41 -8.32 17.03
C ALA A 312 4.91 -7.67 18.34
N PRO A 313 4.01 -6.68 18.29
CA PRO A 313 3.33 -6.19 19.49
C PRO A 313 2.67 -7.35 20.25
N ARG A 314 2.81 -7.41 21.56
CA ARG A 314 2.39 -8.58 22.37
C ARG A 314 0.89 -8.86 22.33
N ALA A 315 0.07 -7.80 22.25
CA ALA A 315 -1.40 -7.92 22.18
C ALA A 315 -1.94 -7.98 20.74
N ILE A 316 -1.08 -8.23 19.73
CA ILE A 316 -1.50 -8.34 18.34
C ILE A 316 -2.48 -9.51 18.18
N GLY A 317 -3.60 -9.27 17.49
CA GLY A 317 -4.63 -10.29 17.27
C GLY A 317 -5.50 -10.62 18.49
N SER A 318 -5.17 -10.11 19.66
CA SER A 318 -5.91 -10.40 20.88
C SER A 318 -7.09 -9.44 21.05
N PRO A 319 -8.33 -9.96 21.20
CA PRO A 319 -9.47 -9.13 21.53
C PRO A 319 -9.30 -8.53 22.94
N TYR A 320 -9.70 -7.27 23.09
CA TYR A 320 -9.67 -6.62 24.39
C TYR A 320 -11.05 -6.65 25.04
N SER A 321 -11.10 -7.03 26.31
CA SER A 321 -12.29 -6.93 27.16
C SER A 321 -11.94 -6.06 28.37
N LYS A 322 -12.77 -5.05 28.65
CA LYS A 322 -12.64 -4.27 29.88
C LYS A 322 -13.01 -5.15 31.05
N GLU A 323 -12.08 -5.33 32.00
CA GLU A 323 -12.38 -5.95 33.27
C GLU A 323 -13.25 -4.96 34.08
N LYS A 324 -14.32 -5.52 34.71
CA LYS A 324 -15.25 -4.73 35.52
C LYS A 324 -14.67 -4.45 36.89
#